data_48789f87e1a7a97829c96ad0898eb7f1
#
_entry.id   48789f87e1a7a97829c96ad0898eb7f1
#
_cell.length_a   1.000
_cell.length_b   1.000
_cell.length_c   1.000
_cell.angle_alpha   90.00
_cell.angle_beta   90.00
_cell.angle_gamma   90.00
#
_symmetry.space_group_name_H-M   'P 1'
#
loop_
_entity.id
_entity.type
_entity.pdbx_description
1 polymer ?
#
loop_
_entity_poly.entity_id
_entity_poly.type
_entity_poly.pdbx_seq_one_letter_code
_entity_poly.pdbx_strand_id
1 'polypeptide(L)'
;MKKPYERHELIYKSMKNKGVRSWNENQRIKGKVVDAETKRFLTEVLAQPWCPKSGKVIELGCGTGPMLRWICKKDFSGLGIDVSKTAIAMAKEQSKGLNVRFRRADICRGDIKRVGKFDLAVDGHCLHCIIRPKDRKAFFENSFKLLRKGGLFVVMTMCSPADRKVFLNVCEGQKLRGYTTYSPYDKAREYEGFLAINGRDYMPARKVPHWKSILAEIRKAGFEIKLLQYSKASEQDPLRDLAVAALA
;
A
#
# COMPACT_ATOMS: atom_id res chain seq x y z
N MET A 1 -0.49 18.12 -13.68
CA MET A 1 0.26 17.86 -12.44
C MET A 1 0.35 16.36 -12.19
N LYS A 2 1.47 15.89 -11.65
CA LYS A 2 1.70 14.48 -11.29
C LYS A 2 0.91 14.13 -10.03
N LYS A 3 0.54 12.86 -9.90
CA LYS A 3 -0.01 12.33 -8.64
C LYS A 3 1.09 12.20 -7.59
N PRO A 4 0.84 12.46 -6.30
CA PRO A 4 1.87 12.35 -5.27
C PRO A 4 2.56 10.99 -5.22
N TYR A 5 1.84 9.90 -5.41
CA TYR A 5 2.40 8.55 -5.41
C TYR A 5 3.31 8.25 -6.61
N GLU A 6 3.25 9.02 -7.71
CA GLU A 6 4.16 8.86 -8.86
C GLU A 6 5.62 9.21 -8.50
N ARG A 7 5.85 9.94 -7.38
CA ARG A 7 7.21 10.19 -6.83
C ARG A 7 7.95 8.90 -6.50
N HIS A 8 7.25 7.81 -6.23
CA HIS A 8 7.90 6.53 -5.94
C HIS A 8 8.81 6.05 -7.07
N GLU A 9 8.56 6.46 -8.33
CA GLU A 9 9.50 6.19 -9.44
C GLU A 9 10.90 6.75 -9.16
N LEU A 10 11.02 7.96 -8.60
CA LEU A 10 12.30 8.57 -8.26
C LEU A 10 12.98 7.84 -7.09
N ILE A 11 12.19 7.41 -6.11
CA ILE A 11 12.69 6.66 -4.96
C ILE A 11 13.23 5.30 -5.42
N TYR A 12 12.49 4.55 -6.25
CA TYR A 12 12.95 3.26 -6.78
C TYR A 12 14.18 3.40 -7.70
N LYS A 13 14.29 4.48 -8.46
CA LYS A 13 15.53 4.79 -9.22
C LYS A 13 16.72 4.96 -8.28
N SER A 14 16.57 5.74 -7.21
CA SER A 14 17.62 5.92 -6.21
C SER A 14 17.99 4.60 -5.52
N MET A 15 16.99 3.79 -5.15
CA MET A 15 17.20 2.46 -4.55
C MET A 15 18.02 1.56 -5.50
N LYS A 16 17.61 1.47 -6.77
CA LYS A 16 18.32 0.68 -7.79
C LYS A 16 19.78 1.09 -7.93
N ASN A 17 20.04 2.40 -8.01
CA ASN A 17 21.39 2.94 -8.14
C ASN A 17 22.29 2.63 -6.90
N LYS A 18 21.66 2.47 -5.71
CA LYS A 18 22.34 2.13 -4.45
C LYS A 18 22.40 0.61 -4.18
N GLY A 19 21.94 -0.23 -5.10
CA GLY A 19 21.88 -1.68 -4.92
C GLY A 19 20.86 -2.16 -3.88
N VAL A 20 19.95 -1.28 -3.44
CA VAL A 20 18.91 -1.58 -2.45
C VAL A 20 17.78 -2.37 -3.11
N ARG A 21 17.42 -3.52 -2.54
CA ARG A 21 16.52 -4.50 -3.17
C ARG A 21 15.05 -4.35 -2.81
N SER A 22 14.74 -3.81 -1.64
CA SER A 22 13.36 -3.70 -1.14
C SER A 22 13.12 -2.41 -0.39
N TRP A 23 11.84 -2.05 -0.21
CA TRP A 23 11.46 -0.89 0.58
C TRP A 23 11.93 -1.01 2.04
N ASN A 24 11.80 -2.18 2.64
CA ASN A 24 12.24 -2.43 4.03
C ASN A 24 13.75 -2.28 4.19
N GLU A 25 14.52 -2.73 3.21
CA GLU A 25 15.97 -2.52 3.18
C GLU A 25 16.30 -1.03 3.07
N ASN A 26 15.58 -0.27 2.23
CA ASN A 26 15.71 1.17 2.10
C ASN A 26 15.42 1.92 3.41
N GLN A 27 14.47 1.43 4.20
CA GLN A 27 14.14 1.96 5.53
C GLN A 27 15.09 1.46 6.63
N ARG A 28 16.19 0.77 6.27
CA ARG A 28 17.15 0.17 7.20
C ARG A 28 16.55 -0.83 8.20
N ILE A 29 15.42 -1.43 7.87
CA ILE A 29 14.83 -2.51 8.66
C ILE A 29 15.65 -3.77 8.38
N LYS A 30 16.64 -4.05 9.26
CA LYS A 30 17.59 -5.14 9.07
C LYS A 30 16.89 -6.49 8.91
N GLY A 31 17.30 -7.22 7.86
CA GLY A 31 17.03 -8.66 7.71
C GLY A 31 15.62 -9.06 7.29
N LYS A 32 14.72 -8.13 6.93
CA LYS A 32 13.32 -8.49 6.64
C LYS A 32 12.87 -7.96 5.28
N VAL A 33 12.73 -8.86 4.32
CA VAL A 33 12.18 -8.58 2.99
C VAL A 33 10.66 -8.30 3.07
N VAL A 34 9.96 -9.03 3.94
CA VAL A 34 8.59 -8.76 4.40
C VAL A 34 8.66 -8.72 5.92
N ASP A 35 8.11 -7.68 6.55
CA ASP A 35 8.15 -7.51 7.99
C ASP A 35 7.36 -8.62 8.74
N ALA A 36 7.67 -8.79 10.03
CA ALA A 36 7.11 -9.90 10.82
C ALA A 36 5.60 -9.75 11.06
N GLU A 37 5.11 -8.51 11.21
CA GLU A 37 3.69 -8.25 11.47
C GLU A 37 2.83 -8.52 10.24
N THR A 38 3.28 -8.06 9.07
CA THR A 38 2.68 -8.40 7.78
C THR A 38 2.59 -9.91 7.59
N LYS A 39 3.69 -10.64 7.84
CA LYS A 39 3.68 -12.12 7.73
C LYS A 39 2.74 -12.77 8.71
N ARG A 40 2.72 -12.32 9.97
CA ARG A 40 1.85 -12.84 11.00
C ARG A 40 0.39 -12.69 10.61
N PHE A 41 -0.04 -11.47 10.22
CA PHE A 41 -1.40 -11.21 9.80
C PHE A 41 -1.80 -12.03 8.56
N LEU A 42 -0.96 -12.05 7.52
CA LEU A 42 -1.23 -12.85 6.32
C LEU A 42 -1.30 -14.35 6.63
N THR A 43 -0.46 -14.86 7.52
CA THR A 43 -0.52 -16.28 7.95
C THR A 43 -1.83 -16.58 8.66
N GLU A 44 -2.28 -15.72 9.55
CA GLU A 44 -3.57 -15.84 10.23
C GLU A 44 -4.74 -15.79 9.24
N VAL A 45 -4.72 -14.85 8.27
CA VAL A 45 -5.74 -14.75 7.21
C VAL A 45 -5.77 -16.01 6.35
N LEU A 46 -4.61 -16.50 5.91
CA LEU A 46 -4.51 -17.71 5.06
C LEU A 46 -4.95 -18.99 5.78
N ALA A 47 -4.92 -19.01 7.11
CA ALA A 47 -5.42 -20.12 7.92
C ALA A 47 -6.95 -20.16 8.01
N GLN A 48 -7.64 -19.02 7.77
CA GLN A 48 -9.09 -18.93 7.94
C GLN A 48 -9.87 -19.79 6.93
N PRO A 49 -11.01 -20.39 7.29
CA PRO A 49 -11.81 -21.23 6.40
C PRO A 49 -12.40 -20.45 5.22
N TRP A 50 -12.68 -19.16 5.39
CA TRP A 50 -13.19 -18.28 4.32
C TRP A 50 -12.09 -17.74 3.37
N CYS A 51 -10.82 -17.99 3.67
CA CYS A 51 -9.72 -17.56 2.80
C CYS A 51 -9.47 -18.60 1.70
N PRO A 52 -9.33 -18.18 0.42
CA PRO A 52 -8.90 -19.07 -0.66
C PRO A 52 -7.56 -19.76 -0.29
N LYS A 53 -7.48 -21.07 -0.49
CA LYS A 53 -6.27 -21.84 -0.19
C LYS A 53 -5.29 -21.90 -1.37
N SER A 54 -5.78 -21.59 -2.57
CA SER A 54 -5.03 -21.52 -3.83
C SER A 54 -5.71 -20.56 -4.79
N GLY A 55 -5.14 -20.34 -5.97
CA GLY A 55 -5.76 -19.55 -7.03
C GLY A 55 -4.89 -18.39 -7.50
N LYS A 56 -5.55 -17.30 -7.91
CA LYS A 56 -4.87 -16.12 -8.45
C LYS A 56 -4.84 -15.00 -7.41
N VAL A 57 -3.65 -14.47 -7.13
CA VAL A 57 -3.47 -13.31 -6.26
C VAL A 57 -2.98 -12.10 -7.04
N ILE A 58 -3.50 -10.92 -6.70
CA ILE A 58 -2.96 -9.64 -7.17
C ILE A 58 -2.43 -8.82 -5.99
N GLU A 59 -1.21 -8.27 -6.14
CA GLU A 59 -0.64 -7.29 -5.20
C GLU A 59 -0.74 -5.89 -5.78
N LEU A 60 -1.38 -4.97 -5.05
CA LEU A 60 -1.64 -3.58 -5.43
C LEU A 60 -0.53 -2.68 -4.87
N GLY A 61 0.20 -1.97 -5.75
CA GLY A 61 1.39 -1.22 -5.34
C GLY A 61 2.51 -2.14 -4.87
N CYS A 62 2.81 -3.18 -5.63
CA CYS A 62 3.70 -4.28 -5.23
C CYS A 62 5.16 -3.87 -5.02
N GLY A 63 5.58 -2.68 -5.45
CA GLY A 63 6.97 -2.29 -5.42
C GLY A 63 7.88 -3.32 -6.10
N THR A 64 8.88 -3.82 -5.38
CA THR A 64 9.78 -4.89 -5.85
C THR A 64 9.23 -6.31 -5.64
N GLY A 65 7.98 -6.47 -5.20
CA GLY A 65 7.21 -7.72 -5.12
C GLY A 65 7.58 -8.73 -4.03
N PRO A 66 8.15 -8.34 -2.89
CA PRO A 66 8.57 -9.30 -1.87
C PRO A 66 7.39 -10.06 -1.23
N MET A 67 6.27 -9.38 -0.98
CA MET A 67 5.08 -9.98 -0.39
C MET A 67 4.42 -10.95 -1.37
N LEU A 68 4.27 -10.55 -2.65
CA LEU A 68 3.72 -11.44 -3.68
C LEU A 68 4.54 -12.72 -3.82
N ARG A 69 5.90 -12.60 -3.86
CA ARG A 69 6.76 -13.79 -3.89
C ARG A 69 6.55 -14.70 -2.68
N TRP A 70 6.32 -14.12 -1.50
CA TRP A 70 6.06 -14.91 -0.29
C TRP A 70 4.71 -15.64 -0.36
N ILE A 71 3.64 -14.97 -0.84
CA ILE A 71 2.31 -15.57 -1.01
C ILE A 71 2.34 -16.67 -2.06
N CYS A 72 3.03 -16.45 -3.19
CA CYS A 72 3.09 -17.42 -4.30
C CYS A 72 3.92 -18.68 -4.00
N LYS A 73 4.57 -18.75 -2.83
CA LYS A 73 5.12 -20.01 -2.30
C LYS A 73 4.06 -20.90 -1.63
N LYS A 74 2.78 -20.50 -1.63
CA LYS A 74 1.66 -21.14 -0.94
C LYS A 74 0.50 -21.41 -1.94
N ASP A 75 0.82 -22.08 -3.05
CA ASP A 75 -0.14 -22.53 -4.07
C ASP A 75 -0.95 -21.41 -4.79
N PHE A 76 -0.42 -20.18 -4.78
CA PHE A 76 -0.99 -19.08 -5.56
C PHE A 76 -0.15 -18.77 -6.80
N SER A 77 -0.82 -18.35 -7.88
CA SER A 77 -0.18 -17.67 -9.01
C SER A 77 -0.40 -16.16 -8.90
N GLY A 78 0.66 -15.36 -9.09
CA GLY A 78 0.64 -13.96 -8.72
C GLY A 78 0.77 -12.96 -9.88
N LEU A 79 0.08 -11.83 -9.75
CA LEU A 79 0.31 -10.61 -10.52
C LEU A 79 0.57 -9.44 -9.58
N GLY A 80 1.74 -8.81 -9.70
CA GLY A 80 2.04 -7.54 -9.02
C GLY A 80 1.83 -6.36 -9.96
N ILE A 81 1.16 -5.31 -9.48
CA ILE A 81 1.01 -4.05 -10.21
C ILE A 81 1.60 -2.90 -9.41
N ASP A 82 2.29 -1.99 -10.10
CA ASP A 82 2.83 -0.76 -9.53
C ASP A 82 2.91 0.34 -10.61
N VAL A 83 2.84 1.60 -10.20
CA VAL A 83 2.97 2.76 -11.11
C VAL A 83 4.42 2.98 -11.56
N SER A 84 5.38 2.56 -10.74
CA SER A 84 6.81 2.70 -10.99
C SER A 84 7.32 1.64 -11.98
N LYS A 85 7.82 2.10 -13.13
CA LYS A 85 8.48 1.20 -14.09
C LYS A 85 9.76 0.60 -13.54
N THR A 86 10.48 1.35 -12.70
CA THR A 86 11.73 0.89 -12.08
C THR A 86 11.44 -0.19 -11.04
N ALA A 87 10.42 -0.03 -10.18
CA ALA A 87 10.00 -1.07 -9.25
C ALA A 87 9.62 -2.37 -9.98
N ILE A 88 8.82 -2.27 -11.05
CA ILE A 88 8.43 -3.43 -11.87
C ILE A 88 9.64 -4.13 -12.49
N ALA A 89 10.62 -3.39 -13.00
CA ALA A 89 11.84 -3.99 -13.54
C ALA A 89 12.62 -4.76 -12.46
N MET A 90 12.81 -4.15 -11.27
CA MET A 90 13.46 -4.79 -10.13
C MET A 90 12.68 -6.02 -9.63
N ALA A 91 11.33 -5.94 -9.60
CA ALA A 91 10.48 -7.07 -9.22
C ALA A 91 10.65 -8.26 -10.17
N LYS A 92 10.65 -8.03 -11.48
CA LYS A 92 10.86 -9.08 -12.50
C LYS A 92 12.23 -9.75 -12.33
N GLU A 93 13.27 -8.95 -12.15
CA GLU A 93 14.65 -9.43 -11.96
C GLU A 93 14.77 -10.34 -10.73
N GLN A 94 14.16 -9.94 -9.60
CA GLN A 94 14.21 -10.67 -8.33
C GLN A 94 13.26 -11.88 -8.27
N SER A 95 12.47 -12.14 -9.31
CA SER A 95 11.42 -13.17 -9.30
C SER A 95 11.61 -14.23 -10.39
N LYS A 96 12.82 -14.31 -10.97
CA LYS A 96 13.15 -15.34 -11.95
C LYS A 96 12.88 -16.75 -11.38
N GLY A 97 12.24 -17.61 -12.15
CA GLY A 97 11.90 -18.98 -11.74
C GLY A 97 10.68 -19.13 -10.83
N LEU A 98 9.98 -18.03 -10.49
CA LEU A 98 8.75 -18.08 -9.69
C LEU A 98 7.51 -17.89 -10.56
N ASN A 99 6.38 -18.46 -10.14
CA ASN A 99 5.08 -18.29 -10.81
C ASN A 99 4.43 -16.94 -10.46
N VAL A 100 5.15 -15.85 -10.77
CA VAL A 100 4.71 -14.48 -10.55
C VAL A 100 4.96 -13.63 -11.79
N ARG A 101 4.05 -12.71 -12.05
CA ARG A 101 4.15 -11.73 -13.12
C ARG A 101 4.05 -10.32 -12.56
N PHE A 102 4.64 -9.35 -13.25
CA PHE A 102 4.60 -7.95 -12.86
C PHE A 102 4.26 -7.07 -14.04
N ARG A 103 3.36 -6.11 -13.81
CA ARG A 103 2.88 -5.17 -14.82
C ARG A 103 2.85 -3.76 -14.27
N ARG A 104 3.32 -2.79 -15.06
CA ARG A 104 3.11 -1.40 -14.74
C ARG A 104 1.63 -1.06 -14.93
N ALA A 105 0.95 -0.66 -13.86
CA ALA A 105 -0.45 -0.23 -13.89
C ALA A 105 -0.74 0.70 -12.70
N ASP A 106 -1.75 1.56 -12.83
CA ASP A 106 -2.24 2.44 -11.78
C ASP A 106 -3.61 1.94 -11.31
N ILE A 107 -3.66 1.42 -10.08
CA ILE A 107 -4.91 0.91 -9.47
C ILE A 107 -6.01 1.97 -9.37
N CYS A 108 -5.64 3.25 -9.34
CA CYS A 108 -6.60 4.36 -9.27
C CYS A 108 -7.19 4.74 -10.62
N ARG A 109 -6.82 4.06 -11.72
CA ARG A 109 -7.30 4.35 -13.09
C ARG A 109 -8.24 3.29 -13.62
N GLY A 110 -9.03 3.67 -14.64
CA GLY A 110 -10.05 2.79 -15.21
C GLY A 110 -9.53 1.65 -16.09
N ASP A 111 -8.27 1.71 -16.55
CA ASP A 111 -7.64 0.70 -17.40
C ASP A 111 -7.31 -0.62 -16.67
N ILE A 112 -7.43 -0.61 -15.35
CA ILE A 112 -7.22 -1.77 -14.49
C ILE A 112 -8.18 -2.94 -14.82
N LYS A 113 -9.32 -2.67 -15.45
CA LYS A 113 -10.32 -3.70 -15.83
C LYS A 113 -9.77 -4.80 -16.72
N ARG A 114 -8.68 -4.54 -17.48
CA ARG A 114 -8.02 -5.49 -18.38
C ARG A 114 -7.01 -6.40 -17.69
N VAL A 115 -6.92 -6.33 -16.37
CA VAL A 115 -5.92 -7.11 -15.60
C VAL A 115 -6.41 -8.53 -15.29
N GLY A 116 -7.72 -8.75 -15.30
CA GLY A 116 -8.35 -10.06 -15.03
C GLY A 116 -9.08 -10.09 -13.68
N LYS A 117 -9.42 -11.31 -13.24
CA LYS A 117 -10.12 -11.58 -11.98
C LYS A 117 -9.26 -12.45 -11.07
N PHE A 118 -9.33 -12.18 -9.77
CA PHE A 118 -8.49 -12.77 -8.74
C PHE A 118 -9.31 -13.34 -7.60
N ASP A 119 -8.75 -14.31 -6.91
CA ASP A 119 -9.33 -14.93 -5.72
C ASP A 119 -8.89 -14.15 -4.46
N LEU A 120 -7.70 -13.52 -4.53
CA LEU A 120 -7.11 -12.73 -3.46
C LEU A 120 -6.51 -11.44 -4.03
N ALA A 121 -6.83 -10.30 -3.43
CA ALA A 121 -6.15 -9.03 -3.67
C ALA A 121 -5.48 -8.56 -2.37
N VAL A 122 -4.22 -8.14 -2.46
CA VAL A 122 -3.46 -7.69 -1.29
C VAL A 122 -2.86 -6.30 -1.52
N ASP A 123 -2.91 -5.47 -0.50
CA ASP A 123 -2.21 -4.19 -0.41
C ASP A 123 -1.28 -4.23 0.80
N GLY A 124 0.01 -4.17 0.54
CA GLY A 124 1.04 -4.05 1.57
C GLY A 124 1.58 -2.63 1.64
N HIS A 125 0.84 -1.71 2.28
CA HIS A 125 1.25 -0.32 2.51
C HIS A 125 1.24 0.62 1.29
N CYS A 126 0.40 0.37 0.27
CA CYS A 126 0.17 1.29 -0.84
C CYS A 126 -0.89 2.36 -0.50
N LEU A 127 -1.99 1.98 0.18
CA LEU A 127 -3.16 2.82 0.39
C LEU A 127 -2.85 4.18 1.05
N HIS A 128 -1.94 4.23 2.02
CA HIS A 128 -1.59 5.51 2.66
C HIS A 128 -0.80 6.46 1.75
N CYS A 129 -0.28 5.99 0.62
CA CYS A 129 0.34 6.83 -0.40
C CYS A 129 -0.69 7.47 -1.34
N ILE A 130 -1.94 7.00 -1.31
CA ILE A 130 -3.04 7.52 -2.13
C ILE A 130 -3.74 8.62 -1.32
N ILE A 131 -3.46 9.88 -1.67
CA ILE A 131 -3.82 11.05 -0.86
C ILE A 131 -5.23 11.55 -1.16
N ARG A 132 -5.62 11.61 -2.44
CA ARG A 132 -6.84 12.28 -2.88
C ARG A 132 -8.07 11.41 -2.67
N PRO A 133 -9.19 11.98 -2.17
CA PRO A 133 -10.42 11.21 -1.94
C PRO A 133 -10.93 10.47 -3.18
N LYS A 134 -10.86 11.10 -4.37
CA LYS A 134 -11.27 10.47 -5.63
C LYS A 134 -10.40 9.26 -5.99
N ASP A 135 -9.08 9.34 -5.75
CA ASP A 135 -8.16 8.27 -6.07
C ASP A 135 -8.29 7.12 -5.05
N ARG A 136 -8.54 7.42 -3.75
CA ARG A 136 -8.87 6.43 -2.73
C ARG A 136 -10.18 5.68 -3.04
N LYS A 137 -11.22 6.43 -3.44
CA LYS A 137 -12.47 5.82 -3.91
C LYS A 137 -12.22 4.87 -5.07
N ALA A 138 -11.48 5.32 -6.09
CA ALA A 138 -11.15 4.48 -7.25
C ALA A 138 -10.31 3.26 -6.85
N PHE A 139 -9.36 3.40 -5.91
CA PHE A 139 -8.58 2.29 -5.36
C PHE A 139 -9.49 1.19 -4.80
N PHE A 140 -10.41 1.51 -3.90
CA PHE A 140 -11.30 0.52 -3.29
C PHE A 140 -12.29 -0.08 -4.31
N GLU A 141 -12.91 0.75 -5.16
CA GLU A 141 -13.83 0.27 -6.20
C GLU A 141 -13.14 -0.66 -7.21
N ASN A 142 -11.92 -0.33 -7.61
CA ASN A 142 -11.16 -1.16 -8.53
C ASN A 142 -10.67 -2.44 -7.83
N SER A 143 -10.27 -2.38 -6.56
CA SER A 143 -9.94 -3.58 -5.77
C SER A 143 -11.13 -4.55 -5.71
N PHE A 144 -12.33 -4.04 -5.45
CA PHE A 144 -13.55 -4.84 -5.47
C PHE A 144 -13.83 -5.44 -6.86
N LYS A 145 -13.70 -4.63 -7.92
CA LYS A 145 -13.94 -5.08 -9.31
C LYS A 145 -12.91 -6.11 -9.79
N LEU A 146 -11.72 -6.15 -9.23
CA LEU A 146 -10.69 -7.15 -9.58
C LEU A 146 -10.94 -8.51 -8.94
N LEU A 147 -11.76 -8.58 -7.90
CA LEU A 147 -12.06 -9.83 -7.22
C LEU A 147 -13.23 -10.59 -7.90
N ARG A 148 -13.20 -11.91 -7.80
CA ARG A 148 -14.36 -12.75 -8.04
C ARG A 148 -15.36 -12.59 -6.91
N LYS A 149 -16.60 -13.00 -7.12
CA LYS A 149 -17.59 -13.10 -6.03
C LYS A 149 -17.04 -14.01 -4.93
N GLY A 150 -17.05 -13.51 -3.70
CA GLY A 150 -16.44 -14.19 -2.55
C GLY A 150 -14.92 -14.16 -2.51
N GLY A 151 -14.28 -13.40 -3.39
CA GLY A 151 -12.84 -13.15 -3.34
C GLY A 151 -12.44 -12.29 -2.15
N LEU A 152 -11.21 -12.43 -1.70
CA LEU A 152 -10.71 -11.79 -0.49
C LEU A 152 -9.86 -10.58 -0.81
N PHE A 153 -10.09 -9.47 -0.12
CA PHE A 153 -9.24 -8.28 -0.09
C PHE A 153 -8.52 -8.18 1.25
N VAL A 154 -7.20 -8.08 1.22
CA VAL A 154 -6.36 -7.83 2.39
C VAL A 154 -5.65 -6.50 2.22
N VAL A 155 -5.83 -5.58 3.15
CA VAL A 155 -5.17 -4.28 3.15
C VAL A 155 -4.44 -4.04 4.46
N MET A 156 -3.17 -3.66 4.36
CA MET A 156 -2.32 -3.25 5.48
C MET A 156 -1.86 -1.82 5.23
N THR A 157 -2.18 -0.92 6.14
CA THR A 157 -1.95 0.51 5.91
C THR A 157 -1.72 1.25 7.21
N MET A 158 -1.03 2.37 7.11
CA MET A 158 -0.85 3.27 8.25
C MET A 158 -2.14 4.02 8.54
N CYS A 159 -2.41 4.25 9.83
CA CYS A 159 -3.51 5.09 10.31
C CYS A 159 -3.06 5.97 11.49
N SER A 160 -3.84 7.02 11.78
CA SER A 160 -3.56 7.86 12.94
C SER A 160 -4.01 7.18 14.24
N PRO A 161 -3.35 7.47 15.37
CA PRO A 161 -3.85 7.12 16.69
C PRO A 161 -5.20 7.81 16.96
N ALA A 162 -5.93 7.32 17.97
CA ALA A 162 -7.17 7.96 18.39
C ALA A 162 -6.94 9.40 18.91
N ASP A 163 -5.80 9.63 19.57
CA ASP A 163 -5.41 10.96 20.06
C ASP A 163 -4.73 11.77 18.96
N ARG A 164 -5.40 12.86 18.56
CA ARG A 164 -4.89 13.78 17.56
C ARG A 164 -3.62 14.52 18.01
N LYS A 165 -3.45 14.78 19.33
CA LYS A 165 -2.26 15.46 19.87
C LYS A 165 -1.03 14.58 19.69
N VAL A 166 -1.14 13.29 19.96
CA VAL A 166 -0.07 12.32 19.74
C VAL A 166 0.29 12.25 18.26
N PHE A 167 -0.72 12.22 17.37
CA PHE A 167 -0.49 12.22 15.92
C PHE A 167 0.25 13.47 15.42
N LEU A 168 -0.04 14.65 15.99
CA LEU A 168 0.66 15.90 15.64
C LEU A 168 2.15 15.86 15.99
N ASN A 169 2.50 15.23 17.10
CA ASN A 169 3.89 15.09 17.54
C ASN A 169 4.70 14.14 16.65
N VAL A 170 4.04 13.12 16.07
CA VAL A 170 4.68 12.17 15.17
C VAL A 170 5.15 12.79 13.86
N CYS A 171 4.46 13.83 13.45
CA CYS A 171 4.75 14.52 12.19
C CYS A 171 5.81 15.63 12.37
N GLU A 172 6.72 15.50 13.34
CA GLU A 172 7.80 16.45 13.56
C GLU A 172 8.58 16.71 12.26
N GLY A 173 8.85 18.00 11.99
CA GLY A 173 9.48 18.44 10.74
C GLY A 173 8.59 18.39 9.51
N GLN A 174 7.38 17.83 9.59
CA GLN A 174 6.38 17.81 8.54
C GLN A 174 5.24 18.78 8.80
N LYS A 175 4.48 19.12 7.78
CA LYS A 175 3.20 19.83 7.93
C LYS A 175 2.05 18.83 7.90
N LEU A 176 1.05 19.03 8.75
CA LEU A 176 -0.15 18.20 8.81
C LEU A 176 -1.39 19.03 8.45
N ARG A 177 -2.18 18.53 7.47
CA ARG A 177 -3.48 19.10 7.12
C ARG A 177 -4.49 17.98 6.84
N GLY A 178 -5.57 17.92 7.63
CA GLY A 178 -6.64 16.93 7.43
C GLY A 178 -6.14 15.47 7.36
N TYR A 179 -5.30 15.05 8.30
CA TYR A 179 -4.64 13.73 8.32
C TYR A 179 -3.77 13.43 7.08
N THR A 180 -3.33 14.47 6.39
CA THR A 180 -2.33 14.35 5.32
C THR A 180 -1.03 14.96 5.81
N THR A 181 0.06 14.20 5.76
CA THR A 181 1.39 14.71 6.05
C THR A 181 1.99 15.31 4.78
N TYR A 182 2.74 16.38 4.95
CA TYR A 182 3.40 17.11 3.88
C TYR A 182 4.89 17.22 4.19
N SER A 183 5.72 16.74 3.29
CA SER A 183 7.18 16.83 3.41
C SER A 183 7.72 17.97 2.55
N PRO A 184 8.77 18.70 3.00
CA PRO A 184 9.46 19.67 2.17
C PRO A 184 9.99 19.01 0.90
N TYR A 185 9.80 19.66 -0.24
CA TYR A 185 10.29 19.15 -1.51
C TYR A 185 10.39 20.27 -2.55
N ASP A 186 11.57 20.50 -3.12
CA ASP A 186 11.83 21.63 -4.02
C ASP A 186 10.99 21.59 -5.30
N LYS A 187 10.60 20.39 -5.75
CA LYS A 187 9.74 20.18 -6.91
C LYS A 187 8.28 19.89 -6.53
N ALA A 188 7.84 20.28 -5.33
CA ALA A 188 6.48 20.00 -4.86
C ALA A 188 5.39 20.54 -5.80
N ARG A 189 5.63 21.65 -6.46
CA ARG A 189 4.70 22.31 -7.43
C ARG A 189 4.37 21.44 -8.63
N GLU A 190 5.20 20.44 -8.95
CA GLU A 190 4.90 19.48 -10.02
C GLU A 190 3.76 18.51 -9.65
N TYR A 191 3.41 18.42 -8.36
CA TYR A 191 2.48 17.43 -7.82
C TYR A 191 1.16 18.03 -7.37
N GLU A 192 0.08 17.29 -7.59
CA GLU A 192 -1.26 17.68 -7.15
C GLU A 192 -1.32 17.81 -5.62
N GLY A 193 -1.93 18.91 -5.13
CA GLY A 193 -2.16 19.13 -3.71
C GLY A 193 -0.94 19.62 -2.93
N PHE A 194 0.09 20.14 -3.60
CA PHE A 194 1.21 20.80 -2.92
C PHE A 194 0.74 21.97 -2.06
N LEU A 195 1.55 22.35 -1.09
CA LEU A 195 1.34 23.52 -0.25
C LEU A 195 2.58 24.42 -0.30
N ALA A 196 2.36 25.72 -0.37
CA ALA A 196 3.41 26.73 -0.17
C ALA A 196 3.15 27.41 1.19
N ILE A 197 4.12 27.31 2.12
CA ILE A 197 4.02 27.87 3.48
C ILE A 197 5.32 28.56 3.82
N ASN A 198 5.25 29.86 4.13
CA ASN A 198 6.40 30.68 4.52
C ASN A 198 7.58 30.54 3.53
N GLY A 199 7.31 30.67 2.23
CA GLY A 199 8.32 30.61 1.17
C GLY A 199 8.87 29.20 0.88
N ARG A 200 8.40 28.16 1.54
CA ARG A 200 8.82 26.77 1.33
C ARG A 200 7.70 25.92 0.75
N ASP A 201 8.03 25.11 -0.23
CA ASP A 201 7.09 24.20 -0.87
C ASP A 201 7.08 22.81 -0.21
N TYR A 202 5.89 22.27 -0.07
CA TYR A 202 5.63 20.97 0.58
C TYR A 202 4.79 20.08 -0.33
N MET A 203 5.21 18.83 -0.47
CA MET A 203 4.50 17.81 -1.21
C MET A 203 3.70 16.91 -0.26
N PRO A 204 2.43 16.54 -0.59
CA PRO A 204 1.70 15.57 0.21
C PRO A 204 2.40 14.20 0.18
N ALA A 205 2.64 13.62 1.34
CA ALA A 205 3.44 12.41 1.51
C ALA A 205 2.61 11.18 1.88
N ARG A 206 1.74 11.30 2.92
CA ARG A 206 0.91 10.20 3.42
C ARG A 206 -0.47 10.69 3.79
N LYS A 207 -1.48 9.86 3.56
CA LYS A 207 -2.84 10.02 4.09
C LYS A 207 -3.04 8.97 5.17
N VAL A 208 -3.13 9.41 6.42
CA VAL A 208 -3.21 8.55 7.61
C VAL A 208 -4.46 8.90 8.45
N PRO A 209 -5.67 8.63 7.93
CA PRO A 209 -6.91 8.92 8.64
C PRO A 209 -7.07 8.00 9.85
N HIS A 210 -8.03 8.31 10.70
CA HIS A 210 -8.41 7.41 11.79
C HIS A 210 -8.88 6.06 11.23
N TRP A 211 -8.55 4.95 11.90
CA TRP A 211 -8.83 3.59 11.41
C TRP A 211 -10.32 3.34 11.07
N LYS A 212 -11.27 3.91 11.86
CA LYS A 212 -12.72 3.81 11.57
C LYS A 212 -13.09 4.42 10.22
N SER A 213 -12.40 5.51 9.81
CA SER A 213 -12.63 6.12 8.50
C SER A 213 -12.19 5.20 7.36
N ILE A 214 -11.08 4.47 7.54
CA ILE A 214 -10.61 3.48 6.57
C ILE A 214 -11.61 2.31 6.46
N LEU A 215 -12.13 1.82 7.60
CA LEU A 215 -13.18 0.80 7.57
C LEU A 215 -14.46 1.26 6.87
N ALA A 216 -14.81 2.53 7.02
CA ALA A 216 -15.96 3.10 6.30
C ALA A 216 -15.71 3.15 4.78
N GLU A 217 -14.50 3.49 4.33
CA GLU A 217 -14.12 3.43 2.90
C GLU A 217 -14.23 1.99 2.35
N ILE A 218 -13.74 1.00 3.09
CA ILE A 218 -13.80 -0.43 2.74
C ILE A 218 -15.28 -0.88 2.59
N ARG A 219 -16.11 -0.63 3.59
CA ARG A 219 -17.55 -0.99 3.55
C ARG A 219 -18.29 -0.29 2.43
N LYS A 220 -18.02 1.00 2.20
CA LYS A 220 -18.64 1.78 1.12
C LYS A 220 -18.34 1.22 -0.27
N ALA A 221 -17.22 0.54 -0.44
CA ALA A 221 -16.86 -0.13 -1.69
C ALA A 221 -17.55 -1.50 -1.88
N GLY A 222 -18.30 -1.98 -0.89
CA GLY A 222 -19.08 -3.23 -0.93
C GLY A 222 -18.44 -4.40 -0.17
N PHE A 223 -17.30 -4.21 0.50
CA PHE A 223 -16.61 -5.28 1.21
C PHE A 223 -17.24 -5.59 2.58
N GLU A 224 -17.30 -6.87 2.92
CA GLU A 224 -17.64 -7.38 4.25
C GLU A 224 -16.37 -7.68 5.06
N ILE A 225 -16.16 -6.96 6.17
CA ILE A 225 -14.94 -7.11 7.01
C ILE A 225 -15.05 -8.41 7.82
N LYS A 226 -14.05 -9.29 7.69
CA LYS A 226 -13.95 -10.58 8.38
C LYS A 226 -12.93 -10.61 9.49
N LEU A 227 -11.80 -9.90 9.31
CA LEU A 227 -10.73 -9.85 10.31
C LEU A 227 -10.16 -8.44 10.36
N LEU A 228 -9.84 -7.98 11.57
CA LEU A 228 -9.28 -6.67 11.84
C LEU A 228 -8.18 -6.79 12.88
N GLN A 229 -7.01 -6.31 12.56
CA GLN A 229 -5.94 -6.09 13.54
C GLN A 229 -5.53 -4.61 13.54
N TYR A 230 -5.28 -4.10 14.71
CA TYR A 230 -4.87 -2.73 14.94
C TYR A 230 -3.68 -2.73 15.89
N SER A 231 -2.52 -2.30 15.41
CA SER A 231 -1.29 -2.30 16.23
C SER A 231 -1.40 -1.32 17.40
N LYS A 232 -0.74 -1.65 18.50
CA LYS A 232 -0.54 -0.69 19.58
C LYS A 232 0.53 0.31 19.14
N ALA A 233 0.34 1.61 19.43
CA ALA A 233 1.41 2.59 19.28
C ALA A 233 2.58 2.20 20.19
N SER A 234 3.81 2.35 19.71
CA SER A 234 5.00 2.34 20.55
C SER A 234 5.43 3.79 20.81
N GLU A 235 6.25 4.01 21.83
CA GLU A 235 6.83 5.33 22.09
C GLU A 235 7.70 5.81 20.92
N GLN A 236 8.22 4.89 20.12
CA GLN A 236 9.11 5.18 18.99
C GLN A 236 8.37 5.35 17.66
N ASP A 237 7.16 4.79 17.51
CA ASP A 237 6.30 4.96 16.34
C ASP A 237 4.84 5.09 16.77
N PRO A 238 4.37 6.32 16.92
CA PRO A 238 2.99 6.61 17.30
C PRO A 238 1.99 6.49 16.14
N LEU A 239 2.43 6.35 14.89
CA LEU A 239 1.53 5.88 13.83
C LEU A 239 1.22 4.40 14.06
N ARG A 240 0.00 4.02 13.78
CA ARG A 240 -0.49 2.67 13.96
C ARG A 240 -0.69 2.01 12.61
N ASP A 241 -0.46 0.71 12.57
CA ASP A 241 -0.81 -0.11 11.43
C ASP A 241 -2.21 -0.70 11.60
N LEU A 242 -2.98 -0.62 10.55
CA LEU A 242 -4.28 -1.24 10.40
C LEU A 242 -4.16 -2.36 9.37
N ALA A 243 -4.54 -3.57 9.75
CA ALA A 243 -4.62 -4.71 8.85
C ALA A 243 -6.07 -5.22 8.82
N VAL A 244 -6.64 -5.35 7.62
CA VAL A 244 -8.03 -5.75 7.41
C VAL A 244 -8.09 -6.84 6.35
N ALA A 245 -8.87 -7.90 6.61
CA ALA A 245 -9.30 -8.86 5.60
C ALA A 245 -10.81 -8.75 5.42
N ALA A 246 -11.26 -8.63 4.15
CA ALA A 246 -12.66 -8.39 3.81
C ALA A 246 -13.05 -9.12 2.52
N LEU A 247 -14.28 -9.71 2.49
CA LEU A 247 -14.83 -10.41 1.33
C LEU A 247 -15.52 -9.44 0.36
N ALA A 248 -15.43 -9.74 -0.94
CA ALA A 248 -16.07 -9.04 -2.04
C ALA A 248 -17.39 -9.70 -2.46
#